data_f296cd746f1e32c16b6add6592c5c31c
#
_entry.id   f296cd746f1e32c16b6add6592c5c31c
#
_cell.length_a   1.000
_cell.length_b   1.000
_cell.length_c   1.000
_cell.angle_alpha   90.00
_cell.angle_beta   90.00
_cell.angle_gamma   90.00
#
_symmetry.space_group_name_H-M   'P 1'
#
loop_
_entity.id
_entity.type
_entity.pdbx_description
1 polymer ?
#
loop_
_entity_poly.entity_id
_entity_poly.type
_entity_poly.pdbx_seq_one_letter_code
_entity_poly.pdbx_strand_id
1 'polypeptide(L)'
;DSSTSRGLGDVYKRQDMKKKVFDFADEYRRFISLCKTERECVEEGVRILKAAGYKDLKDVIAADEKLKAGDKVYAVNMNKAIVAFNIGETSIESGMNILGAHIDSPRLDIKQNPLYEETGLVLLDTHYYGGIKKYQWVATPLALHGVVALKDGTTVKVVIGEDIDDTVVGISDLLIHLASEQMDKKAAKVVEGEALDILVGSMPLKQESAKSDKEDCKDAVKKNILALLKEKYGIEEEDFMSAELEAVPAGPARDYGIDRSMIIGYGHDDRVCAYPSLIALVNADMPKRTGVCILVDKEEIGSVGATGMQSRFFENMVAEVMDRCGEYSELKLRRALANSYMLSSDVSAAYDPNYASVFEKKNAAYFGKGMVFNKYTGARGKSGSNDASAEFVGKLRKVMDDADVAFQTAELGKVDIGGGGTIAYILANLDMNVIDSGIAVQNMHAPYEVISKADLYETLKGYEAFLQM
;
A
#
# COMPACT_ATOMS: atom_id res chain seq x y z
N ASP A 1 20.53 19.51 25.85
CA ASP A 1 19.05 19.26 25.81
C ASP A 1 18.52 19.86 24.53
N SER A 2 18.56 19.11 23.46
CA SER A 2 18.06 19.55 22.18
C SER A 2 16.53 19.41 22.16
N SER A 3 15.86 20.47 21.79
CA SER A 3 14.45 20.70 21.69
C SER A 3 13.66 19.81 20.69
N THR A 4 14.18 18.68 20.28
CA THR A 4 13.62 17.81 19.22
C THR A 4 12.76 16.65 19.73
N SER A 5 12.47 16.58 21.00
CA SER A 5 11.56 15.59 21.57
C SER A 5 10.38 16.30 22.24
N ARG A 6 9.57 17.01 21.47
CA ARG A 6 8.22 17.34 21.93
C ARG A 6 7.44 16.01 21.90
N GLY A 7 7.35 15.39 23.08
CA GLY A 7 6.63 14.13 23.18
C GLY A 7 5.19 14.31 22.79
N LEU A 8 4.67 13.49 21.86
CA LEU A 8 3.25 13.48 21.46
C LEU A 8 2.28 13.21 22.62
N GLY A 9 2.78 12.91 23.83
CA GLY A 9 1.99 13.00 25.04
C GLY A 9 1.28 14.34 25.24
N ASP A 10 1.79 15.43 24.64
CA ASP A 10 1.12 16.74 24.67
C ASP A 10 -0.03 16.85 23.66
N VAL A 11 0.01 16.10 22.56
CA VAL A 11 -1.11 16.01 21.57
C VAL A 11 -2.35 15.46 22.24
N TYR A 12 -2.21 14.43 23.06
CA TYR A 12 -3.34 13.81 23.77
C TYR A 12 -3.81 14.62 24.99
N LYS A 13 -3.03 15.57 25.50
CA LYS A 13 -3.42 16.44 26.63
C LYS A 13 -4.34 17.57 26.20
N ARG A 14 -4.31 17.98 24.93
CA ARG A 14 -5.22 19.01 24.38
C ARG A 14 -6.42 18.32 23.77
N GLN A 15 -7.59 18.58 24.31
CA GLN A 15 -8.82 17.91 23.91
C GLN A 15 -9.20 18.15 22.43
N ASP A 16 -8.93 19.33 21.89
CA ASP A 16 -9.12 19.71 20.49
C ASP A 16 -8.18 18.94 19.54
N MET A 17 -6.91 18.81 19.92
CA MET A 17 -5.92 18.04 19.16
C MET A 17 -6.23 16.55 19.18
N LYS A 18 -6.60 16.01 20.34
CA LYS A 18 -7.01 14.62 20.46
C LYS A 18 -8.17 14.31 19.51
N LYS A 19 -9.16 15.20 19.43
CA LYS A 19 -10.29 15.04 18.51
C LYS A 19 -9.83 14.95 17.05
N LYS A 20 -8.98 15.87 16.59
CA LYS A 20 -8.46 15.88 15.21
C LYS A 20 -7.70 14.59 14.88
N VAL A 21 -6.85 14.12 15.80
CA VAL A 21 -6.10 12.86 15.65
C VAL A 21 -7.06 11.67 15.48
N PHE A 22 -8.10 11.59 16.32
CA PHE A 22 -9.03 10.46 16.25
C PHE A 22 -9.96 10.55 15.04
N ASP A 23 -10.44 11.73 14.66
CA ASP A 23 -11.27 11.92 13.48
C ASP A 23 -10.51 11.49 12.22
N PHE A 24 -9.29 11.97 12.02
CA PHE A 24 -8.45 11.59 10.87
C PHE A 24 -8.10 10.09 10.89
N ALA A 25 -7.77 9.54 12.05
CA ALA A 25 -7.49 8.13 12.21
C ALA A 25 -8.71 7.25 11.89
N ASP A 26 -9.93 7.72 12.18
CA ASP A 26 -11.17 7.01 11.83
C ASP A 26 -11.44 7.06 10.32
N GLU A 27 -11.12 8.16 9.64
CA GLU A 27 -11.20 8.25 8.18
C GLU A 27 -10.20 7.26 7.53
N TYR A 28 -8.95 7.26 7.99
CA TYR A 28 -7.94 6.32 7.52
C TYR A 28 -8.34 4.85 7.80
N ARG A 29 -8.86 4.55 8.99
CA ARG A 29 -9.31 3.21 9.35
C ARG A 29 -10.41 2.69 8.41
N ARG A 30 -11.31 3.58 7.95
CA ARG A 30 -12.30 3.24 6.91
C ARG A 30 -11.63 2.98 5.58
N PHE A 31 -10.71 3.85 5.17
CA PHE A 31 -9.96 3.69 3.92
C PHE A 31 -9.25 2.32 3.86
N ILE A 32 -8.43 1.99 4.85
CA ILE A 32 -7.66 0.73 4.86
C ILE A 32 -8.54 -0.51 5.01
N SER A 33 -9.75 -0.37 5.59
CA SER A 33 -10.73 -1.44 5.67
C SER A 33 -11.38 -1.75 4.32
N LEU A 34 -11.58 -0.72 3.49
CA LEU A 34 -12.18 -0.83 2.15
C LEU A 34 -11.17 -1.17 1.06
N CYS A 35 -9.94 -0.71 1.21
CA CYS A 35 -8.90 -0.76 0.18
C CYS A 35 -7.87 -1.84 0.53
N LYS A 36 -8.17 -3.10 0.20
CA LYS A 36 -7.29 -4.24 0.48
C LYS A 36 -6.36 -4.59 -0.68
N THR A 37 -6.64 -4.05 -1.86
CA THR A 37 -5.83 -4.23 -3.07
C THR A 37 -5.41 -2.88 -3.65
N GLU A 38 -4.37 -2.87 -4.49
CA GLU A 38 -3.94 -1.67 -5.21
C GLU A 38 -5.05 -1.10 -6.10
N ARG A 39 -5.89 -1.98 -6.70
CA ARG A 39 -7.04 -1.54 -7.51
C ARG A 39 -8.09 -0.80 -6.67
N GLU A 40 -8.38 -1.29 -5.49
CA GLU A 40 -9.32 -0.65 -4.56
C GLU A 40 -8.77 0.68 -4.05
N CYS A 41 -7.46 0.77 -3.79
CA CYS A 41 -6.79 2.04 -3.45
C CYS A 41 -6.92 3.07 -4.57
N VAL A 42 -6.74 2.67 -5.83
CA VAL A 42 -6.90 3.57 -6.98
C VAL A 42 -8.37 3.98 -7.14
N GLU A 43 -9.31 3.04 -7.04
CA GLU A 43 -10.75 3.33 -7.13
C GLU A 43 -11.20 4.37 -6.10
N GLU A 44 -10.82 4.17 -4.84
CA GLU A 44 -11.14 5.10 -3.75
C GLU A 44 -10.38 6.42 -3.90
N GLY A 45 -9.10 6.37 -4.30
CA GLY A 45 -8.30 7.56 -4.62
C GLY A 45 -8.95 8.43 -5.70
N VAL A 46 -9.42 7.83 -6.78
CA VAL A 46 -10.18 8.54 -7.84
C VAL A 46 -11.47 9.14 -7.29
N ARG A 47 -12.20 8.41 -6.44
CA ARG A 47 -13.41 8.92 -5.81
C ARG A 47 -13.12 10.17 -4.97
N ILE A 48 -12.07 10.14 -4.15
CA ILE A 48 -11.63 11.27 -3.32
C ILE A 48 -11.23 12.46 -4.20
N LEU A 49 -10.40 12.25 -5.22
CA LEU A 49 -9.93 13.29 -6.11
C LEU A 49 -11.08 13.95 -6.90
N LYS A 50 -12.01 13.17 -7.44
CA LYS A 50 -13.20 13.69 -8.13
C LYS A 50 -14.06 14.54 -7.19
N ALA A 51 -14.27 14.10 -5.96
CA ALA A 51 -15.02 14.86 -4.96
C ALA A 51 -14.33 16.19 -4.61
N ALA A 52 -12.99 16.26 -4.72
CA ALA A 52 -12.19 17.47 -4.52
C ALA A 52 -12.00 18.32 -5.79
N GLY A 53 -12.71 17.99 -6.88
CA GLY A 53 -12.73 18.79 -8.11
C GLY A 53 -11.60 18.53 -9.09
N TYR A 54 -10.86 17.42 -8.94
CA TYR A 54 -9.84 17.01 -9.92
C TYR A 54 -10.48 16.49 -11.20
N LYS A 55 -9.93 16.86 -12.34
CA LYS A 55 -10.30 16.35 -13.67
C LYS A 55 -9.40 15.18 -14.07
N ASP A 56 -9.96 14.20 -14.78
CA ASP A 56 -9.14 13.18 -15.42
C ASP A 56 -8.29 13.84 -16.53
N LEU A 57 -6.97 13.67 -16.46
CA LEU A 57 -6.04 14.24 -17.46
C LEU A 57 -6.34 13.72 -18.86
N LYS A 58 -6.83 12.50 -19.00
CA LYS A 58 -7.25 11.93 -20.28
C LYS A 58 -8.38 12.74 -20.92
N ASP A 59 -9.35 13.18 -20.12
CA ASP A 59 -10.45 14.02 -20.61
C ASP A 59 -9.96 15.43 -20.98
N VAL A 60 -9.04 16.00 -20.18
CA VAL A 60 -8.38 17.29 -20.47
C VAL A 60 -7.63 17.24 -21.80
N ILE A 61 -6.88 16.16 -22.06
CA ILE A 61 -6.17 15.95 -23.32
C ILE A 61 -7.14 15.80 -24.48
N ALA A 62 -8.18 14.98 -24.34
CA ALA A 62 -9.18 14.74 -25.37
C ALA A 62 -9.95 16.02 -25.76
N ALA A 63 -10.16 16.91 -24.80
CA ALA A 63 -10.82 18.20 -25.02
C ALA A 63 -9.87 19.33 -25.50
N ASP A 64 -8.58 19.04 -25.65
CA ASP A 64 -7.52 20.05 -25.91
C ASP A 64 -7.55 21.23 -24.91
N GLU A 65 -7.98 20.95 -23.68
CA GLU A 65 -8.06 21.95 -22.62
C GLU A 65 -6.65 22.35 -22.14
N LYS A 66 -6.43 23.64 -21.89
CA LYS A 66 -5.18 24.15 -21.31
C LYS A 66 -5.27 24.22 -19.81
N LEU A 67 -4.15 23.93 -19.15
CA LEU A 67 -4.02 24.01 -17.70
C LEU A 67 -3.29 25.30 -17.28
N LYS A 68 -3.64 25.79 -16.10
CA LYS A 68 -3.07 26.97 -15.46
C LYS A 68 -2.92 26.77 -13.97
N ALA A 69 -2.23 27.66 -13.29
CA ALA A 69 -2.09 27.67 -11.85
C ALA A 69 -3.46 27.56 -11.16
N GLY A 70 -3.56 26.66 -10.18
CA GLY A 70 -4.77 26.33 -9.44
C GLY A 70 -5.61 25.19 -10.03
N ASP A 71 -5.35 24.77 -11.28
CA ASP A 71 -6.03 23.61 -11.85
C ASP A 71 -5.55 22.30 -11.21
N LYS A 72 -6.46 21.33 -11.09
CA LYS A 72 -6.25 20.04 -10.44
C LYS A 72 -6.57 18.89 -11.40
N VAL A 73 -5.61 18.00 -11.62
CA VAL A 73 -5.79 16.87 -12.53
C VAL A 73 -5.21 15.60 -11.95
N TYR A 74 -5.71 14.46 -12.41
CA TYR A 74 -5.16 13.14 -12.08
C TYR A 74 -5.09 12.24 -13.31
N ALA A 75 -4.25 11.23 -13.26
CA ALA A 75 -4.19 10.15 -14.25
C ALA A 75 -4.06 8.79 -13.57
N VAL A 76 -4.65 7.77 -14.19
CA VAL A 76 -4.63 6.38 -13.72
C VAL A 76 -3.88 5.51 -14.71
N ASN A 77 -3.05 4.61 -14.23
CA ASN A 77 -2.36 3.60 -15.02
C ASN A 77 -2.85 2.20 -14.69
N MET A 78 -3.50 1.54 -15.66
CA MET A 78 -4.00 0.15 -15.59
C MET A 78 -4.80 -0.17 -14.32
N ASN A 79 -5.47 0.81 -13.73
CA ASN A 79 -6.20 0.73 -12.47
C ASN A 79 -5.35 0.25 -11.26
N LYS A 80 -4.03 0.40 -11.30
CA LYS A 80 -3.10 -0.04 -10.25
C LYS A 80 -2.11 1.03 -9.80
N ALA A 81 -2.04 2.15 -10.50
CA ALA A 81 -1.26 3.31 -10.09
C ALA A 81 -2.02 4.59 -10.42
N ILE A 82 -1.79 5.64 -9.66
CA ILE A 82 -2.44 6.95 -9.83
C ILE A 82 -1.45 8.07 -9.55
N VAL A 83 -1.52 9.13 -10.34
CA VAL A 83 -0.80 10.38 -10.08
C VAL A 83 -1.76 11.54 -10.13
N ALA A 84 -1.63 12.48 -9.21
CA ALA A 84 -2.45 13.69 -9.13
C ALA A 84 -1.57 14.93 -9.02
N PHE A 85 -2.01 16.02 -9.63
CA PHE A 85 -1.29 17.30 -9.70
C PHE A 85 -2.18 18.45 -9.27
N ASN A 86 -1.64 19.33 -8.42
CA ASN A 86 -2.15 20.68 -8.18
C ASN A 86 -1.17 21.63 -8.84
N ILE A 87 -1.59 22.27 -9.94
CA ILE A 87 -0.71 23.14 -10.73
C ILE A 87 -0.37 24.38 -9.91
N GLY A 88 0.92 24.58 -9.67
CA GLY A 88 1.45 25.69 -8.88
C GLY A 88 1.50 27.02 -9.63
N GLU A 89 1.90 28.08 -8.90
CA GLU A 89 2.09 29.42 -9.46
C GLU A 89 3.34 29.54 -10.34
N THR A 90 4.38 28.75 -10.03
CA THR A 90 5.65 28.78 -10.78
C THR A 90 5.63 27.75 -11.90
N SER A 91 6.45 28.00 -12.94
CA SER A 91 6.67 27.04 -14.03
C SER A 91 7.07 25.67 -13.49
N ILE A 92 6.54 24.59 -14.07
CA ILE A 92 6.88 23.21 -13.74
C ILE A 92 8.38 22.94 -13.97
N GLU A 93 9.01 23.63 -14.95
CA GLU A 93 10.46 23.56 -15.18
C GLU A 93 11.28 23.89 -13.93
N SER A 94 10.77 24.74 -13.03
CA SER A 94 11.44 25.06 -11.76
C SER A 94 11.38 23.93 -10.72
N GLY A 95 10.64 22.85 -11.02
CA GLY A 95 10.50 21.65 -10.21
C GLY A 95 9.19 21.59 -9.42
N MET A 96 8.89 20.42 -8.93
CA MET A 96 7.67 20.03 -8.21
C MET A 96 7.98 19.64 -6.76
N ASN A 97 6.97 19.63 -5.89
CA ASN A 97 7.01 18.99 -4.59
C ASN A 97 6.18 17.70 -4.65
N ILE A 98 6.81 16.55 -4.52
CA ILE A 98 6.24 15.24 -4.82
C ILE A 98 6.10 14.41 -3.52
N LEU A 99 4.90 13.92 -3.26
CA LEU A 99 4.63 12.86 -2.29
C LEU A 99 4.44 11.55 -3.05
N GLY A 100 5.24 10.54 -2.76
CA GLY A 100 5.15 9.23 -3.39
C GLY A 100 5.05 8.12 -2.37
N ALA A 101 4.19 7.13 -2.63
CA ALA A 101 3.99 5.96 -1.78
C ALA A 101 3.59 4.76 -2.65
N HIS A 102 3.69 3.54 -2.10
CA HIS A 102 3.12 2.38 -2.76
C HIS A 102 1.77 1.97 -2.16
N ILE A 103 1.00 1.21 -2.92
CA ILE A 103 -0.36 0.79 -2.54
C ILE A 103 -0.57 -0.72 -2.65
N ASP A 104 0.41 -1.47 -3.14
CA ASP A 104 0.47 -2.92 -3.00
C ASP A 104 0.92 -3.30 -1.58
N SER A 105 0.67 -4.53 -1.18
CA SER A 105 1.08 -5.08 0.13
C SER A 105 1.33 -6.58 -0.01
N PRO A 106 2.13 -7.20 0.87
CA PRO A 106 2.33 -8.65 0.86
C PRO A 106 1.03 -9.42 1.01
N ARG A 107 0.84 -10.46 0.19
CA ARG A 107 -0.41 -11.21 0.08
C ARG A 107 -0.20 -12.58 -0.56
N LEU A 108 -1.30 -13.29 -0.83
CA LEU A 108 -1.30 -14.52 -1.61
C LEU A 108 -2.10 -14.30 -2.90
N ASP A 109 -1.44 -14.42 -4.06
CA ASP A 109 -2.11 -14.36 -5.35
C ASP A 109 -2.63 -15.75 -5.74
N ILE A 110 -3.85 -15.81 -6.27
CA ILE A 110 -4.41 -17.05 -6.81
C ILE A 110 -3.73 -17.39 -8.13
N LYS A 111 -3.26 -18.64 -8.30
CA LYS A 111 -2.60 -19.09 -9.54
C LYS A 111 -3.58 -19.14 -10.73
N GLN A 112 -3.06 -19.27 -11.94
CA GLN A 112 -3.86 -19.26 -13.18
C GLN A 112 -4.71 -20.52 -13.37
N ASN A 113 -4.31 -21.66 -12.80
CA ASN A 113 -5.07 -22.91 -12.81
C ASN A 113 -5.17 -23.41 -11.36
N PRO A 114 -5.99 -22.74 -10.50
CA PRO A 114 -5.84 -22.89 -9.07
C PRO A 114 -6.72 -24.00 -8.47
N LEU A 115 -7.82 -24.36 -9.14
CA LEU A 115 -8.90 -25.08 -8.50
C LEU A 115 -8.75 -26.59 -8.65
N TYR A 116 -8.63 -27.29 -7.52
CA TYR A 116 -8.61 -28.75 -7.47
C TYR A 116 -9.43 -29.32 -6.31
N GLU A 117 -9.86 -30.57 -6.44
CA GLU A 117 -10.55 -31.32 -5.38
C GLU A 117 -9.69 -32.50 -4.95
N GLU A 118 -9.46 -32.66 -3.64
CA GLU A 118 -8.79 -33.79 -3.04
C GLU A 118 -9.56 -34.25 -1.80
N THR A 119 -9.92 -35.53 -1.74
CA THR A 119 -10.66 -36.16 -0.62
C THR A 119 -11.96 -35.45 -0.22
N GLY A 120 -12.66 -34.82 -1.17
CA GLY A 120 -13.91 -34.08 -0.93
C GLY A 120 -13.71 -32.67 -0.36
N LEU A 121 -12.49 -32.14 -0.41
CA LEU A 121 -12.15 -30.75 -0.13
C LEU A 121 -11.73 -30.06 -1.42
N VAL A 122 -12.17 -28.84 -1.61
CA VAL A 122 -11.77 -28.01 -2.75
C VAL A 122 -10.84 -26.91 -2.29
N LEU A 123 -9.70 -26.82 -2.97
CA LEU A 123 -8.64 -25.85 -2.66
C LEU A 123 -8.32 -24.99 -3.88
N LEU A 124 -7.74 -23.82 -3.59
CA LEU A 124 -7.17 -22.89 -4.56
C LEU A 124 -5.66 -22.81 -4.34
N ASP A 125 -4.88 -23.16 -5.35
CA ASP A 125 -3.43 -22.96 -5.38
C ASP A 125 -3.09 -21.48 -5.34
N THR A 126 -2.09 -21.11 -4.54
CA THR A 126 -1.61 -19.73 -4.41
C THR A 126 -0.12 -19.59 -4.70
N HIS A 127 0.28 -18.36 -4.97
CA HIS A 127 1.66 -17.91 -4.96
C HIS A 127 1.78 -16.70 -4.04
N TYR A 128 2.68 -16.74 -3.06
CA TYR A 128 2.87 -15.58 -2.19
C TYR A 128 3.55 -14.42 -2.95
N TYR A 129 3.15 -13.20 -2.58
CA TYR A 129 3.61 -11.94 -3.13
C TYR A 129 4.32 -11.14 -2.04
N GLY A 130 5.55 -10.64 -2.32
CA GLY A 130 6.37 -9.91 -1.36
C GLY A 130 7.04 -10.79 -0.30
N GLY A 131 7.66 -10.17 0.67
CA GLY A 131 8.43 -10.82 1.73
C GLY A 131 7.57 -11.21 2.93
N ILE A 132 7.08 -12.44 3.01
CA ILE A 132 6.21 -12.90 4.12
C ILE A 132 6.89 -13.96 4.99
N LYS A 133 6.43 -14.03 6.25
CA LYS A 133 6.61 -15.20 7.12
C LYS A 133 5.42 -16.11 6.89
N LYS A 134 5.57 -17.16 6.08
CA LYS A 134 4.47 -18.02 5.63
C LYS A 134 3.63 -18.61 6.77
N TYR A 135 4.24 -18.90 7.92
CA TYR A 135 3.53 -19.44 9.08
C TYR A 135 2.51 -18.47 9.70
N GLN A 136 2.56 -17.17 9.37
CA GLN A 136 1.57 -16.20 9.86
C GLN A 136 0.25 -16.24 9.06
N TRP A 137 0.24 -16.92 7.92
CA TRP A 137 -0.90 -16.94 6.99
C TRP A 137 -1.80 -18.17 7.12
N VAL A 138 -1.37 -19.18 7.88
CA VAL A 138 -2.17 -20.37 8.16
C VAL A 138 -3.09 -20.14 9.37
N ALA A 139 -4.19 -20.89 9.44
CA ALA A 139 -5.20 -20.82 10.50
C ALA A 139 -5.79 -19.41 10.74
N THR A 140 -5.82 -18.58 9.69
CA THR A 140 -6.33 -17.20 9.73
C THR A 140 -7.48 -17.06 8.74
N PRO A 141 -8.59 -16.37 9.10
CA PRO A 141 -9.65 -16.06 8.16
C PRO A 141 -9.12 -15.14 7.05
N LEU A 142 -9.33 -15.53 5.79
CA LEU A 142 -8.95 -14.79 4.60
C LEU A 142 -10.18 -14.40 3.80
N ALA A 143 -10.08 -13.30 3.08
CA ALA A 143 -11.01 -12.80 2.08
C ALA A 143 -10.37 -12.90 0.70
N LEU A 144 -11.18 -12.98 -0.35
CA LEU A 144 -10.74 -12.93 -1.74
C LEU A 144 -11.18 -11.62 -2.36
N HIS A 145 -10.24 -10.86 -2.87
CA HIS A 145 -10.46 -9.59 -3.56
C HIS A 145 -9.84 -9.61 -4.95
N GLY A 146 -10.39 -8.87 -5.86
CA GLY A 146 -9.76 -8.64 -7.15
C GLY A 146 -10.75 -8.56 -8.30
N VAL A 147 -10.27 -8.90 -9.49
CA VAL A 147 -11.04 -8.83 -10.72
C VAL A 147 -10.81 -10.07 -11.58
N VAL A 148 -11.81 -10.41 -12.36
CA VAL A 148 -11.74 -11.45 -13.40
C VAL A 148 -12.16 -10.83 -14.73
N ALA A 149 -11.28 -10.87 -15.72
CA ALA A 149 -11.62 -10.46 -17.09
C ALA A 149 -12.20 -11.64 -17.86
N LEU A 150 -13.48 -11.54 -18.21
CA LEU A 150 -14.18 -12.56 -18.96
C LEU A 150 -13.84 -12.51 -20.45
N LYS A 151 -14.09 -13.60 -21.18
CA LYS A 151 -13.81 -13.70 -22.62
C LYS A 151 -14.55 -12.68 -23.49
N ASP A 152 -15.71 -12.19 -23.05
CA ASP A 152 -16.47 -11.17 -23.75
C ASP A 152 -15.89 -9.74 -23.59
N GLY A 153 -14.81 -9.59 -22.84
CA GLY A 153 -14.14 -8.32 -22.57
C GLY A 153 -14.67 -7.58 -21.32
N THR A 154 -15.68 -8.11 -20.64
CA THR A 154 -16.15 -7.55 -19.37
C THR A 154 -15.20 -7.90 -18.23
N THR A 155 -15.11 -7.02 -17.23
CA THR A 155 -14.34 -7.26 -16.02
C THR A 155 -15.27 -7.29 -14.82
N VAL A 156 -15.22 -8.37 -14.08
CA VAL A 156 -16.07 -8.61 -12.90
C VAL A 156 -15.23 -8.39 -11.64
N LYS A 157 -15.71 -7.55 -10.73
CA LYS A 157 -15.10 -7.38 -9.39
C LYS A 157 -15.56 -8.51 -8.47
N VAL A 158 -14.61 -9.11 -7.78
CA VAL A 158 -14.84 -10.19 -6.79
C VAL A 158 -14.45 -9.68 -5.43
N VAL A 159 -15.36 -9.77 -4.46
CA VAL A 159 -15.12 -9.54 -3.04
C VAL A 159 -15.89 -10.61 -2.27
N ILE A 160 -15.16 -11.43 -1.49
CA ILE A 160 -15.70 -12.50 -0.67
C ILE A 160 -15.01 -12.47 0.69
N GLY A 161 -15.76 -12.38 1.78
CA GLY A 161 -15.23 -12.55 3.15
C GLY A 161 -15.08 -11.26 3.95
N GLU A 162 -15.66 -10.14 3.54
CA GLU A 162 -15.55 -8.86 4.25
C GLU A 162 -16.72 -8.56 5.20
N ASP A 163 -17.94 -8.87 4.80
CA ASP A 163 -19.11 -8.66 5.64
C ASP A 163 -19.23 -9.74 6.72
N ILE A 164 -19.80 -9.39 7.86
CA ILE A 164 -19.96 -10.32 8.99
C ILE A 164 -20.79 -11.55 8.65
N ASP A 165 -21.72 -11.40 7.71
CA ASP A 165 -22.61 -12.46 7.24
C ASP A 165 -22.07 -13.18 5.98
N ASP A 166 -20.93 -12.73 5.43
CA ASP A 166 -20.29 -13.37 4.30
C ASP A 166 -19.41 -14.56 4.74
N THR A 167 -19.11 -15.46 3.81
CA THR A 167 -18.21 -16.58 4.07
C THR A 167 -16.76 -16.12 4.04
N VAL A 168 -15.91 -16.68 4.89
CA VAL A 168 -14.46 -16.54 4.81
C VAL A 168 -13.84 -17.83 4.29
N VAL A 169 -12.63 -17.72 3.77
CA VAL A 169 -11.79 -18.84 3.34
C VAL A 169 -10.52 -18.88 4.20
N GLY A 170 -9.67 -19.89 4.03
CA GLY A 170 -8.43 -19.94 4.82
C GLY A 170 -7.56 -21.13 4.49
N ILE A 171 -6.37 -21.14 5.07
CA ILE A 171 -5.37 -22.18 4.90
C ILE A 171 -5.30 -22.98 6.21
N SER A 172 -5.39 -24.31 6.11
CA SER A 172 -5.26 -25.19 7.27
C SER A 172 -3.82 -25.21 7.79
N ASP A 173 -3.67 -25.41 9.10
CA ASP A 173 -2.38 -25.73 9.72
C ASP A 173 -2.44 -27.13 10.33
N LEU A 174 -1.29 -27.77 10.48
CA LEU A 174 -1.22 -29.08 11.10
C LEU A 174 -1.44 -28.95 12.62
N LEU A 175 -2.33 -29.79 13.16
CA LEU A 175 -2.56 -29.80 14.59
C LEU A 175 -1.29 -30.22 15.36
N ILE A 176 -1.10 -29.66 16.56
CA ILE A 176 0.11 -29.82 17.38
C ILE A 176 0.44 -31.30 17.67
N HIS A 177 -0.56 -32.17 17.82
CA HIS A 177 -0.36 -33.59 18.14
C HIS A 177 0.25 -34.41 16.99
N LEU A 178 0.24 -33.90 15.75
CA LEU A 178 0.87 -34.51 14.59
C LEU A 178 2.08 -33.69 14.08
N ALA A 179 2.40 -32.57 14.72
CA ALA A 179 3.33 -31.57 14.20
C ALA A 179 4.79 -31.77 14.64
N SER A 180 5.18 -32.92 15.20
CA SER A 180 6.55 -33.14 15.73
C SER A 180 7.62 -32.80 14.68
N GLU A 181 7.52 -33.39 13.50
CA GLU A 181 8.49 -33.13 12.41
C GLU A 181 8.41 -31.70 11.86
N GLN A 182 7.21 -31.11 11.86
CA GLN A 182 7.01 -29.73 11.44
C GLN A 182 7.71 -28.78 12.42
N MET A 183 7.58 -29.00 13.71
CA MET A 183 8.16 -28.15 14.76
C MET A 183 9.68 -28.20 14.80
N ASP A 184 10.30 -29.26 14.30
CA ASP A 184 11.76 -29.39 14.19
C ASP A 184 12.35 -28.67 12.96
N LYS A 185 11.49 -28.18 12.06
CA LYS A 185 11.94 -27.42 10.87
C LYS A 185 12.35 -25.99 11.24
N LYS A 186 13.27 -25.41 10.45
CA LYS A 186 13.53 -23.96 10.55
C LYS A 186 12.26 -23.19 10.21
N ALA A 187 12.00 -22.06 10.90
CA ALA A 187 10.80 -21.24 10.72
C ALA A 187 10.47 -20.92 9.25
N ALA A 188 11.48 -20.66 8.41
CA ALA A 188 11.30 -20.41 6.98
C ALA A 188 10.75 -21.63 6.20
N LYS A 189 10.79 -22.84 6.78
CA LYS A 189 10.38 -24.11 6.17
C LYS A 189 9.24 -24.80 6.92
N VAL A 190 8.74 -24.21 7.99
CA VAL A 190 7.62 -24.73 8.78
C VAL A 190 6.36 -24.87 7.92
N VAL A 191 6.13 -23.90 7.06
CA VAL A 191 5.10 -23.92 6.01
C VAL A 191 5.79 -23.75 4.66
N GLU A 192 5.55 -24.66 3.73
CA GLU A 192 6.09 -24.59 2.38
C GLU A 192 5.21 -23.71 1.51
N GLY A 193 5.80 -23.05 0.48
CA GLY A 193 5.04 -22.15 -0.39
C GLY A 193 3.92 -22.85 -1.14
N GLU A 194 4.16 -24.08 -1.62
CA GLU A 194 3.15 -24.90 -2.30
C GLU A 194 2.10 -25.52 -1.33
N ALA A 195 2.21 -25.29 -0.03
CA ALA A 195 1.21 -25.70 0.95
C ALA A 195 0.33 -24.53 1.44
N LEU A 196 0.44 -23.38 0.80
CA LEU A 196 -0.42 -22.21 1.05
C LEU A 196 -1.70 -22.27 0.21
N ASP A 197 -2.34 -23.43 0.17
CA ASP A 197 -3.56 -23.64 -0.60
C ASP A 197 -4.81 -23.32 0.24
N ILE A 198 -5.68 -22.55 -0.33
CA ILE A 198 -6.85 -22.01 0.35
C ILE A 198 -8.02 -22.97 0.23
N LEU A 199 -8.51 -23.46 1.37
CA LEU A 199 -9.73 -24.27 1.44
C LEU A 199 -10.97 -23.39 1.18
N VAL A 200 -11.76 -23.76 0.15
CA VAL A 200 -12.93 -22.99 -0.29
C VAL A 200 -14.23 -23.76 -0.23
N GLY A 201 -14.22 -25.07 -0.01
CA GLY A 201 -15.46 -25.82 0.11
C GLY A 201 -15.31 -27.31 0.37
N SER A 202 -16.42 -27.92 0.86
CA SER A 202 -16.51 -29.36 1.15
C SER A 202 -17.90 -29.96 0.86
N MET A 203 -18.83 -29.16 0.32
CA MET A 203 -20.21 -29.63 0.06
C MET A 203 -20.36 -30.01 -1.41
N PRO A 204 -20.72 -31.27 -1.72
CA PRO A 204 -20.93 -31.69 -3.11
C PRO A 204 -22.20 -31.07 -3.71
N LEU A 205 -22.19 -30.86 -5.02
CA LEU A 205 -23.38 -30.46 -5.76
C LEU A 205 -24.46 -31.55 -5.62
N LYS A 206 -25.67 -31.15 -5.26
CA LYS A 206 -26.80 -32.09 -5.18
C LYS A 206 -27.13 -32.64 -6.56
N GLN A 207 -27.16 -33.95 -6.69
CA GLN A 207 -27.67 -34.61 -7.90
C GLN A 207 -29.17 -34.73 -7.83
N GLU A 208 -29.88 -34.34 -8.88
CA GLU A 208 -31.35 -34.41 -8.95
C GLU A 208 -31.90 -35.82 -9.23
N SER A 209 -31.05 -36.83 -9.51
CA SER A 209 -31.50 -38.19 -9.79
C SER A 209 -30.60 -39.28 -9.24
N ALA A 210 -31.19 -40.30 -8.62
CA ALA A 210 -30.53 -41.45 -7.99
C ALA A 210 -29.96 -42.50 -8.97
N LYS A 211 -29.67 -42.13 -10.22
CA LYS A 211 -29.09 -43.00 -11.25
C LYS A 211 -27.96 -42.23 -11.95
N SER A 212 -26.82 -42.19 -11.36
CA SER A 212 -25.61 -41.71 -12.05
C SER A 212 -24.48 -42.70 -11.89
N ASP A 213 -23.77 -42.94 -13.01
CA ASP A 213 -22.56 -43.73 -13.05
C ASP A 213 -21.48 -43.14 -12.14
N LYS A 214 -20.50 -43.94 -11.69
CA LYS A 214 -19.41 -43.53 -10.81
C LYS A 214 -18.58 -42.34 -11.36
N GLU A 215 -18.66 -42.03 -12.65
CA GLU A 215 -18.02 -40.90 -13.30
C GLU A 215 -18.64 -39.54 -12.95
N ASP A 216 -19.96 -39.52 -12.71
CA ASP A 216 -20.68 -38.28 -12.33
C ASP A 216 -20.37 -37.79 -10.93
N CYS A 217 -19.80 -38.66 -10.05
CA CYS A 217 -19.42 -38.32 -8.69
C CYS A 217 -18.02 -37.69 -8.57
N LYS A 218 -17.26 -37.67 -9.68
CA LYS A 218 -15.92 -37.07 -9.65
C LYS A 218 -16.01 -35.55 -9.60
N ASP A 219 -15.20 -34.95 -8.74
CA ASP A 219 -15.09 -33.50 -8.55
C ASP A 219 -16.46 -32.83 -8.20
N ALA A 220 -17.31 -33.50 -7.42
CA ALA A 220 -18.64 -33.03 -7.11
C ALA A 220 -18.65 -31.76 -6.24
N VAL A 221 -17.67 -31.61 -5.34
CA VAL A 221 -17.51 -30.39 -4.55
C VAL A 221 -16.98 -29.24 -5.42
N LYS A 222 -16.00 -29.51 -6.29
CA LYS A 222 -15.48 -28.53 -7.24
C LYS A 222 -16.59 -28.01 -8.17
N LYS A 223 -17.44 -28.89 -8.68
CA LYS A 223 -18.62 -28.52 -9.49
C LYS A 223 -19.56 -27.60 -8.72
N ASN A 224 -19.76 -27.82 -7.42
CA ASN A 224 -20.57 -26.95 -6.58
C ASN A 224 -19.96 -25.56 -6.42
N ILE A 225 -18.66 -25.48 -6.14
CA ILE A 225 -17.95 -24.18 -6.02
C ILE A 225 -18.03 -23.41 -7.35
N LEU A 226 -17.80 -24.06 -8.48
CA LEU A 226 -17.92 -23.44 -9.80
C LEU A 226 -19.35 -22.95 -10.08
N ALA A 227 -20.37 -23.72 -9.66
CA ALA A 227 -21.77 -23.30 -9.80
C ALA A 227 -22.08 -22.04 -8.99
N LEU A 228 -21.57 -21.94 -7.74
CA LEU A 228 -21.72 -20.75 -6.90
C LEU A 228 -20.99 -19.53 -7.47
N LEU A 229 -19.79 -19.70 -7.99
CA LEU A 229 -19.03 -18.62 -8.64
C LEU A 229 -19.73 -18.15 -9.93
N LYS A 230 -20.29 -19.08 -10.70
CA LYS A 230 -21.04 -18.75 -11.90
C LYS A 230 -22.34 -18.01 -11.57
N GLU A 231 -23.07 -18.46 -10.55
CA GLU A 231 -24.32 -17.81 -10.11
C GLU A 231 -24.07 -16.37 -9.61
N LYS A 232 -23.06 -16.17 -8.77
CA LYS A 232 -22.80 -14.87 -8.14
C LYS A 232 -22.06 -13.89 -9.07
N TYR A 233 -21.10 -14.38 -9.87
CA TYR A 233 -20.16 -13.54 -10.62
C TYR A 233 -20.12 -13.83 -12.14
N GLY A 234 -20.77 -14.88 -12.62
CA GLY A 234 -20.68 -15.29 -14.02
C GLY A 234 -19.36 -15.98 -14.40
N ILE A 235 -18.53 -16.34 -13.44
CA ILE A 235 -17.17 -16.88 -13.62
C ILE A 235 -17.25 -18.39 -13.88
N GLU A 236 -16.51 -18.85 -14.89
CA GLU A 236 -16.25 -20.26 -15.18
C GLU A 236 -14.79 -20.63 -14.83
N GLU A 237 -14.47 -21.93 -14.81
CA GLU A 237 -13.14 -22.37 -14.40
C GLU A 237 -12.02 -21.78 -15.25
N GLU A 238 -12.21 -21.69 -16.56
CA GLU A 238 -11.22 -21.14 -17.48
C GLU A 238 -10.97 -19.64 -17.31
N ASP A 239 -11.88 -18.91 -16.67
CA ASP A 239 -11.72 -17.46 -16.42
C ASP A 239 -10.66 -17.16 -15.37
N PHE A 240 -10.25 -18.15 -14.56
CA PHE A 240 -9.12 -17.98 -13.65
C PHE A 240 -7.81 -17.65 -14.37
N MET A 241 -7.65 -18.03 -15.64
CA MET A 241 -6.47 -17.67 -16.43
C MET A 241 -6.30 -16.16 -16.63
N SER A 242 -7.38 -15.42 -16.58
CA SER A 242 -7.44 -13.96 -16.72
C SER A 242 -7.93 -13.26 -15.44
N ALA A 243 -7.72 -13.90 -14.30
CA ALA A 243 -8.04 -13.37 -13.00
C ALA A 243 -6.82 -12.70 -12.35
N GLU A 244 -7.07 -11.63 -11.63
CA GLU A 244 -6.17 -11.05 -10.63
C GLU A 244 -6.92 -11.10 -9.30
N LEU A 245 -6.80 -12.23 -8.60
CA LEU A 245 -7.44 -12.48 -7.31
C LEU A 245 -6.38 -12.61 -6.23
N GLU A 246 -6.58 -11.87 -5.17
CA GLU A 246 -5.70 -11.76 -4.00
C GLU A 246 -6.42 -12.29 -2.77
N ALA A 247 -5.75 -13.17 -2.03
CA ALA A 247 -6.19 -13.58 -0.71
C ALA A 247 -5.51 -12.70 0.34
N VAL A 248 -6.33 -12.05 1.14
CA VAL A 248 -5.93 -11.06 2.14
C VAL A 248 -6.64 -11.34 3.48
N PRO A 249 -6.15 -10.84 4.61
CA PRO A 249 -6.85 -11.00 5.90
C PRO A 249 -8.27 -10.45 5.84
N ALA A 250 -9.23 -11.25 6.29
CA ALA A 250 -10.65 -10.90 6.30
C ALA A 250 -10.99 -9.90 7.40
N GLY A 251 -11.98 -9.04 7.14
CA GLY A 251 -12.56 -8.11 8.10
C GLY A 251 -11.82 -6.76 8.20
N PRO A 252 -12.44 -5.79 8.89
CA PRO A 252 -11.98 -4.41 8.90
C PRO A 252 -10.78 -4.20 9.83
N ALA A 253 -10.04 -3.12 9.59
CA ALA A 253 -9.08 -2.58 10.55
C ALA A 253 -9.79 -2.11 11.82
N ARG A 254 -9.13 -2.22 12.97
CA ARG A 254 -9.71 -1.95 14.29
C ARG A 254 -8.81 -1.04 15.13
N ASP A 255 -9.43 -0.34 16.07
CA ASP A 255 -8.68 0.29 17.15
C ASP A 255 -7.89 -0.76 17.93
N TYR A 256 -6.66 -0.41 18.30
CA TYR A 256 -5.74 -1.29 19.00
C TYR A 256 -5.21 -0.62 20.29
N GLY A 257 -4.96 -1.45 21.29
CA GLY A 257 -4.68 -0.99 22.65
C GLY A 257 -5.94 -0.61 23.43
N ILE A 258 -5.91 -0.79 24.75
CA ILE A 258 -7.06 -0.51 25.64
C ILE A 258 -7.46 0.96 25.58
N ASP A 259 -6.49 1.84 25.36
CA ASP A 259 -6.67 3.31 25.23
C ASP A 259 -7.06 3.75 23.80
N ARG A 260 -7.13 2.80 22.84
CA ARG A 260 -7.49 3.04 21.43
C ARG A 260 -6.56 4.00 20.69
N SER A 261 -5.30 4.12 21.15
CA SER A 261 -4.30 5.04 20.57
C SER A 261 -3.67 4.56 19.28
N MET A 262 -3.92 3.31 18.90
CA MET A 262 -3.33 2.64 17.74
C MET A 262 -4.42 2.06 16.82
N ILE A 263 -4.02 1.66 15.62
CA ILE A 263 -4.85 0.92 14.66
C ILE A 263 -4.12 -0.37 14.28
N ILE A 264 -4.84 -1.50 14.33
CA ILE A 264 -4.40 -2.76 13.75
C ILE A 264 -5.18 -3.03 12.45
N GLY A 265 -4.47 -3.40 11.39
CA GLY A 265 -5.08 -3.68 10.08
C GLY A 265 -4.11 -4.36 9.13
N TYR A 266 -4.61 -4.75 7.97
CA TYR A 266 -3.82 -5.31 6.89
C TYR A 266 -3.36 -4.20 5.93
N GLY A 267 -2.07 -4.23 5.58
CA GLY A 267 -1.51 -3.37 4.55
C GLY A 267 -1.30 -1.92 4.97
N HIS A 268 -0.95 -1.67 6.26
CA HIS A 268 -0.43 -0.36 6.65
C HIS A 268 0.82 0.00 5.86
N ASP A 269 1.63 -0.98 5.52
CA ASP A 269 2.72 -0.90 4.58
C ASP A 269 2.17 -0.98 3.13
N ASP A 270 2.15 0.11 2.31
CA ASP A 270 2.50 1.49 2.70
C ASP A 270 1.25 2.42 2.59
N ARG A 271 0.06 1.86 2.70
CA ARG A 271 -1.21 2.63 2.59
C ARG A 271 -1.35 3.68 3.69
N VAL A 272 -0.64 3.50 4.82
CA VAL A 272 -0.60 4.48 5.90
C VAL A 272 0.15 5.76 5.52
N CYS A 273 1.05 5.70 4.55
CA CYS A 273 1.69 6.85 3.95
C CYS A 273 0.95 7.32 2.69
N ALA A 274 0.38 6.40 1.91
CA ALA A 274 -0.37 6.71 0.69
C ALA A 274 -1.60 7.58 0.96
N TYR A 275 -2.41 7.22 1.97
CA TYR A 275 -3.62 7.96 2.31
C TYR A 275 -3.34 9.41 2.74
N PRO A 276 -2.46 9.69 3.73
CA PRO A 276 -2.15 11.07 4.09
C PRO A 276 -1.45 11.85 2.96
N SER A 277 -0.69 11.19 2.06
CA SER A 277 -0.13 11.85 0.87
C SER A 277 -1.22 12.38 -0.06
N LEU A 278 -2.24 11.56 -0.31
CA LEU A 278 -3.39 11.93 -1.13
C LEU A 278 -4.21 13.06 -0.48
N ILE A 279 -4.50 12.93 0.82
CA ILE A 279 -5.29 13.93 1.56
C ILE A 279 -4.52 15.25 1.69
N ALA A 280 -3.21 15.22 1.93
CA ALA A 280 -2.39 16.44 1.95
C ALA A 280 -2.44 17.20 0.62
N LEU A 281 -2.39 16.47 -0.51
CA LEU A 281 -2.53 17.10 -1.83
C LEU A 281 -3.94 17.69 -2.03
N VAL A 282 -4.98 16.98 -1.62
CA VAL A 282 -6.38 17.45 -1.69
C VAL A 282 -6.58 18.72 -0.86
N ASN A 283 -5.97 18.78 0.33
CA ASN A 283 -6.05 19.92 1.25
C ASN A 283 -5.17 21.11 0.79
N ALA A 284 -4.19 20.87 -0.07
CA ALA A 284 -3.33 21.94 -0.56
C ALA A 284 -4.12 22.86 -1.50
N ASP A 285 -4.34 24.09 -1.06
CA ASP A 285 -4.74 25.17 -1.96
C ASP A 285 -3.58 25.48 -2.92
N MET A 286 -3.79 26.35 -3.87
CA MET A 286 -2.81 26.67 -4.92
C MET A 286 -1.38 26.78 -4.37
N PRO A 287 -0.53 25.74 -4.56
CA PRO A 287 0.83 25.75 -4.03
C PRO A 287 1.73 26.65 -4.89
N LYS A 288 2.83 27.14 -4.33
CA LYS A 288 3.81 27.92 -5.09
C LYS A 288 4.44 27.07 -6.20
N ARG A 289 4.91 25.87 -5.87
CA ARG A 289 5.41 24.85 -6.82
C ARG A 289 4.30 23.84 -7.07
N THR A 290 4.22 23.28 -8.26
CA THR A 290 3.26 22.21 -8.53
C THR A 290 3.39 21.09 -7.49
N GLY A 291 2.30 20.83 -6.77
CA GLY A 291 2.20 19.70 -5.84
C GLY A 291 1.81 18.43 -6.56
N VAL A 292 2.42 17.32 -6.21
CA VAL A 292 2.16 16.01 -6.84
C VAL A 292 1.99 14.94 -5.77
N CYS A 293 1.01 14.04 -5.97
CA CYS A 293 0.93 12.78 -5.27
C CYS A 293 0.98 11.64 -6.29
N ILE A 294 1.92 10.71 -6.12
CA ILE A 294 2.01 9.50 -6.93
C ILE A 294 1.91 8.26 -6.05
N LEU A 295 0.96 7.40 -6.36
CA LEU A 295 0.74 6.11 -5.68
C LEU A 295 0.96 5.00 -6.68
N VAL A 296 1.89 4.09 -6.39
CA VAL A 296 2.35 3.05 -7.30
C VAL A 296 2.13 1.65 -6.77
N ASP A 297 2.17 0.69 -7.68
CA ASP A 297 2.08 -0.73 -7.44
C ASP A 297 3.50 -1.37 -7.46
N LYS A 298 3.62 -2.62 -7.04
CA LYS A 298 4.80 -3.50 -7.21
C LYS A 298 6.03 -3.14 -6.38
N GLU A 299 5.94 -2.26 -5.39
CA GLU A 299 7.09 -1.98 -4.53
C GLU A 299 7.61 -3.26 -3.87
N GLU A 300 6.71 -4.06 -3.32
CA GLU A 300 6.97 -5.30 -2.58
C GLU A 300 7.67 -6.41 -3.38
N ILE A 301 7.71 -6.26 -4.69
CA ILE A 301 8.38 -7.18 -5.61
C ILE A 301 9.46 -6.51 -6.49
N GLY A 302 9.92 -5.30 -6.09
CA GLY A 302 11.05 -4.61 -6.71
C GLY A 302 10.67 -3.51 -7.68
N SER A 303 9.44 -3.02 -7.72
CA SER A 303 8.97 -1.87 -8.52
C SER A 303 9.10 -2.03 -10.04
N VAL A 304 9.31 -3.24 -10.55
CA VAL A 304 9.50 -3.56 -11.98
C VAL A 304 8.14 -3.83 -12.64
N GLY A 305 7.95 -3.28 -13.83
CA GLY A 305 6.75 -3.49 -14.65
C GLY A 305 5.96 -2.22 -14.88
N ALA A 306 4.88 -2.35 -15.66
CA ALA A 306 4.13 -1.20 -16.21
C ALA A 306 3.44 -0.34 -15.16
N THR A 307 3.14 -0.87 -13.97
CA THR A 307 2.44 -0.18 -12.88
C THR A 307 3.34 0.16 -11.69
N GLY A 308 4.60 -0.34 -11.69
CA GLY A 308 5.61 -0.03 -10.68
C GLY A 308 6.27 1.33 -10.91
N MET A 309 7.00 1.81 -9.90
CA MET A 309 7.69 3.11 -9.96
C MET A 309 8.75 3.18 -11.06
N GLN A 310 9.32 2.04 -11.50
CA GLN A 310 10.29 1.99 -12.60
C GLN A 310 9.65 2.16 -13.99
N SER A 311 8.32 2.19 -14.09
CA SER A 311 7.64 2.50 -15.34
C SER A 311 7.86 3.98 -15.74
N ARG A 312 7.60 4.29 -17.01
CA ARG A 312 7.63 5.67 -17.47
C ARG A 312 6.35 6.46 -17.20
N PHE A 313 5.42 5.89 -16.46
CA PHE A 313 4.13 6.51 -16.21
C PHE A 313 4.27 7.92 -15.62
N PHE A 314 5.11 8.08 -14.59
CA PHE A 314 5.31 9.38 -13.94
C PHE A 314 5.87 10.42 -14.91
N GLU A 315 6.98 10.11 -15.61
CA GLU A 315 7.60 11.04 -16.58
C GLU A 315 6.64 11.42 -17.70
N ASN A 316 5.87 10.43 -18.21
CA ASN A 316 4.89 10.68 -19.27
C ASN A 316 3.78 11.63 -18.80
N MET A 317 3.27 11.46 -17.59
CA MET A 317 2.20 12.33 -17.07
C MET A 317 2.71 13.74 -16.76
N VAL A 318 3.94 13.89 -16.27
CA VAL A 318 4.58 15.19 -16.13
C VAL A 318 4.72 15.89 -17.50
N ALA A 319 5.14 15.16 -18.54
CA ALA A 319 5.24 15.70 -19.90
C ALA A 319 3.88 16.17 -20.44
N GLU A 320 2.81 15.38 -20.27
CA GLU A 320 1.45 15.74 -20.67
C GLU A 320 0.94 16.99 -19.94
N VAL A 321 1.14 17.07 -18.63
CA VAL A 321 0.76 18.25 -17.84
C VAL A 321 1.52 19.48 -18.29
N MET A 322 2.84 19.37 -18.52
CA MET A 322 3.65 20.48 -19.07
C MET A 322 3.17 20.92 -20.44
N ASP A 323 2.76 20.00 -21.32
CA ASP A 323 2.20 20.34 -22.63
C ASP A 323 0.86 21.07 -22.48
N ARG A 324 -0.01 20.63 -21.60
CA ARG A 324 -1.27 21.33 -21.32
C ARG A 324 -1.05 22.71 -20.72
N CYS A 325 0.03 22.93 -19.96
CA CYS A 325 0.45 24.24 -19.47
C CYS A 325 1.16 25.11 -20.55
N GLY A 326 1.44 24.55 -21.72
CA GLY A 326 2.16 25.26 -22.80
C GLY A 326 3.66 25.44 -22.56
N GLU A 327 4.26 24.62 -21.69
CA GLU A 327 5.69 24.72 -21.30
C GLU A 327 6.52 23.50 -21.72
N TYR A 328 5.96 22.51 -22.41
CA TYR A 328 6.69 21.28 -22.70
C TYR A 328 7.84 21.47 -23.70
N SER A 329 8.99 20.93 -23.34
CA SER A 329 10.04 20.46 -24.24
C SER A 329 10.83 19.37 -23.51
N GLU A 330 11.52 18.49 -24.24
CA GLU A 330 12.34 17.43 -23.66
C GLU A 330 13.35 17.97 -22.64
N LEU A 331 14.00 19.07 -22.94
CA LEU A 331 14.96 19.70 -22.03
C LEU A 331 14.29 20.27 -20.78
N LYS A 332 13.12 20.91 -20.92
CA LYS A 332 12.37 21.44 -19.78
C LYS A 332 11.83 20.33 -18.87
N LEU A 333 11.37 19.21 -19.45
CA LEU A 333 10.98 18.03 -18.66
C LEU A 333 12.15 17.52 -17.80
N ARG A 334 13.33 17.37 -18.37
CA ARG A 334 14.52 16.93 -17.62
C ARG A 334 14.88 17.90 -16.50
N ARG A 335 14.81 19.20 -16.76
CA ARG A 335 15.03 20.24 -15.74
C ARG A 335 13.96 20.21 -14.64
N ALA A 336 12.69 20.02 -15.00
CA ALA A 336 11.60 19.89 -14.07
C ALA A 336 11.84 18.73 -13.08
N LEU A 337 12.24 17.57 -13.60
CA LEU A 337 12.54 16.40 -12.76
C LEU A 337 13.75 16.67 -11.86
N ALA A 338 14.87 17.15 -12.40
CA ALA A 338 16.08 17.44 -11.63
C ALA A 338 15.90 18.51 -10.54
N ASN A 339 15.02 19.50 -10.80
CA ASN A 339 14.72 20.57 -9.85
C ASN A 339 13.65 20.19 -8.79
N SER A 340 13.11 18.99 -8.86
CA SER A 340 12.03 18.55 -7.96
C SER A 340 12.56 18.07 -6.61
N TYR A 341 11.67 18.12 -5.63
CA TYR A 341 11.85 17.53 -4.31
C TYR A 341 10.82 16.41 -4.10
N MET A 342 11.22 15.31 -3.47
CA MET A 342 10.32 14.21 -3.17
C MET A 342 10.46 13.73 -1.73
N LEU A 343 9.35 13.57 -1.06
CA LEU A 343 9.21 12.65 0.06
C LEU A 343 8.78 11.30 -0.53
N SER A 344 9.71 10.35 -0.57
CA SER A 344 9.45 8.96 -0.90
C SER A 344 8.92 8.28 0.34
N SER A 345 7.60 8.14 0.41
CA SER A 345 6.99 7.58 1.59
C SER A 345 7.13 6.07 1.59
N ASP A 346 7.50 5.56 2.76
CA ASP A 346 7.53 4.15 3.09
C ASP A 346 7.59 4.01 4.60
N VAL A 347 7.01 2.97 5.16
CA VAL A 347 6.98 2.74 6.60
C VAL A 347 8.37 2.43 7.14
N SER A 348 8.56 2.68 8.43
CA SER A 348 9.80 2.37 9.15
C SER A 348 9.53 1.41 10.29
N ALA A 349 10.45 0.48 10.56
CA ALA A 349 10.27 -0.50 11.63
C ALA A 349 10.23 0.19 13.00
N ALA A 350 9.09 0.10 13.69
CA ALA A 350 8.94 0.60 15.04
C ALA A 350 9.78 -0.22 16.02
N TYR A 351 10.48 0.47 16.93
CA TYR A 351 11.17 -0.20 18.02
C TYR A 351 10.20 -1.05 18.84
N ASP A 352 10.51 -2.35 18.93
CA ASP A 352 9.72 -3.31 19.71
C ASP A 352 10.55 -3.83 20.88
N PRO A 353 10.11 -3.62 22.14
CA PRO A 353 10.83 -4.10 23.30
C PRO A 353 10.96 -5.63 23.36
N ASN A 354 10.05 -6.38 22.73
CA ASN A 354 10.15 -7.85 22.62
C ASN A 354 11.31 -8.30 21.72
N TYR A 355 11.75 -7.41 20.80
CA TYR A 355 12.81 -7.68 19.82
C TYR A 355 13.92 -6.63 19.86
N ALA A 356 14.18 -6.07 21.04
CA ALA A 356 15.15 -5.00 21.25
C ALA A 356 16.56 -5.27 20.68
N SER A 357 16.94 -6.54 20.58
CA SER A 357 18.27 -6.96 20.11
C SER A 357 18.56 -6.63 18.65
N VAL A 358 17.53 -6.44 17.81
CA VAL A 358 17.71 -6.13 16.37
C VAL A 358 17.70 -4.63 16.08
N PHE A 359 17.47 -3.78 17.07
CA PHE A 359 17.42 -2.33 16.93
C PHE A 359 18.64 -1.62 17.55
N GLU A 360 19.06 -0.51 16.97
CA GLU A 360 19.96 0.47 17.60
C GLU A 360 19.09 1.61 18.16
N LYS A 361 19.03 1.75 19.48
CA LYS A 361 18.06 2.60 20.18
C LYS A 361 18.12 4.09 19.82
N LYS A 362 19.27 4.62 19.45
CA LYS A 362 19.43 6.05 19.13
C LYS A 362 18.89 6.38 17.74
N ASN A 363 18.85 5.38 16.85
CA ASN A 363 18.48 5.53 15.46
C ASN A 363 17.29 4.62 15.08
N ALA A 364 16.47 4.23 16.05
CA ALA A 364 15.22 3.50 15.81
C ALA A 364 14.03 4.45 15.75
N ALA A 365 12.99 4.07 15.00
CA ALA A 365 11.70 4.75 15.01
C ALA A 365 10.88 4.32 16.23
N TYR A 366 10.13 5.23 16.82
CA TYR A 366 9.31 4.97 18.00
C TYR A 366 7.87 5.44 17.76
N PHE A 367 6.90 4.70 18.28
CA PHE A 367 5.51 5.16 18.34
C PHE A 367 5.38 6.43 19.20
N GLY A 368 4.51 7.34 18.75
CA GLY A 368 4.25 8.59 19.44
C GLY A 368 5.38 9.61 19.34
N LYS A 369 6.19 9.56 18.29
CA LYS A 369 7.26 10.52 18.00
C LYS A 369 7.10 11.27 16.68
N GLY A 370 5.96 11.07 16.02
CA GLY A 370 5.64 11.72 14.76
C GLY A 370 6.17 10.98 13.53
N MET A 371 6.19 11.69 12.40
CA MET A 371 6.68 11.13 11.15
C MET A 371 8.16 10.75 11.23
N VAL A 372 8.57 9.81 10.40
CA VAL A 372 9.95 9.29 10.37
C VAL A 372 10.64 9.75 9.10
N PHE A 373 11.85 10.26 9.20
CA PHE A 373 12.76 10.43 8.08
C PHE A 373 13.87 9.40 8.13
N ASN A 374 14.04 8.63 7.07
CA ASN A 374 15.19 7.76 6.86
C ASN A 374 16.11 8.41 5.83
N LYS A 375 17.25 8.93 6.28
CA LYS A 375 18.24 9.56 5.38
C LYS A 375 18.70 8.57 4.31
N TYR A 376 18.75 7.29 4.66
CA TYR A 376 19.03 6.13 3.81
C TYR A 376 18.34 4.90 4.39
N THR A 377 18.05 3.92 3.53
CA THR A 377 17.45 2.65 3.92
C THR A 377 18.40 1.47 3.68
N GLY A 378 18.70 1.05 2.56
CA GLY A 378 19.65 0.03 2.08
C GLY A 378 20.27 -0.96 3.09
N ALA A 379 20.72 -2.08 2.60
CA ALA A 379 21.41 -3.09 3.42
C ALA A 379 22.92 -3.11 3.14
N ARG A 380 23.71 -3.72 4.04
CA ARG A 380 25.14 -4.03 3.80
C ARG A 380 25.94 -2.83 3.24
N GLY A 381 26.03 -1.75 3.99
CA GLY A 381 26.73 -0.55 3.57
C GLY A 381 25.91 0.34 2.64
N LYS A 382 24.61 0.43 2.88
CA LYS A 382 23.63 1.28 2.16
C LYS A 382 23.41 0.86 0.69
N SER A 383 23.61 -0.40 0.36
CA SER A 383 23.42 -0.88 -1.00
C SER A 383 21.96 -0.80 -1.44
N GLY A 384 21.71 -0.31 -2.67
CA GLY A 384 20.36 -0.18 -3.24
C GLY A 384 19.49 0.88 -2.56
N SER A 385 20.10 1.89 -1.95
CA SER A 385 19.43 2.95 -1.19
C SER A 385 19.67 4.31 -1.83
N ASN A 386 18.70 5.22 -1.67
CA ASN A 386 18.95 6.65 -1.75
C ASN A 386 19.65 7.12 -0.45
N ASP A 387 20.61 8.03 -0.54
CA ASP A 387 21.22 8.71 0.62
C ASP A 387 20.98 10.22 0.46
N ALA A 388 19.99 10.74 1.19
CA ALA A 388 19.57 12.13 1.05
C ALA A 388 20.68 13.12 1.39
N SER A 389 20.81 14.20 0.61
CA SER A 389 21.83 15.23 0.83
C SER A 389 21.61 15.98 2.15
N ALA A 390 22.69 16.42 2.76
CA ALA A 390 22.65 17.19 4.01
C ALA A 390 21.84 18.50 3.86
N GLU A 391 21.97 19.15 2.71
CA GLU A 391 21.26 20.40 2.37
C GLU A 391 19.76 20.19 2.32
N PHE A 392 19.30 19.10 1.69
CA PHE A 392 17.87 18.78 1.62
C PHE A 392 17.31 18.40 3.00
N VAL A 393 18.02 17.59 3.77
CA VAL A 393 17.64 17.24 5.15
C VAL A 393 17.55 18.51 6.02
N GLY A 394 18.52 19.43 5.91
CA GLY A 394 18.50 20.72 6.62
C GLY A 394 17.29 21.57 6.26
N LYS A 395 16.92 21.61 4.98
CA LYS A 395 15.74 22.32 4.48
C LYS A 395 14.44 21.73 5.03
N LEU A 396 14.32 20.40 5.02
CA LEU A 396 13.16 19.71 5.56
C LEU A 396 12.99 19.92 7.08
N ARG A 397 14.09 19.86 7.84
CA ARG A 397 14.04 20.18 9.27
C ARG A 397 13.42 21.55 9.52
N LYS A 398 13.85 22.57 8.76
CA LYS A 398 13.27 23.90 8.88
C LYS A 398 11.78 23.92 8.56
N VAL A 399 11.34 23.25 7.48
CA VAL A 399 9.93 23.17 7.10
C VAL A 399 9.09 22.53 8.19
N MET A 400 9.56 21.43 8.78
CA MET A 400 8.85 20.74 9.86
C MET A 400 8.80 21.56 11.15
N ASP A 401 9.90 22.20 11.52
CA ASP A 401 9.97 23.07 12.72
C ASP A 401 9.05 24.30 12.56
N ASP A 402 9.05 24.94 11.39
CA ASP A 402 8.21 26.11 11.13
C ASP A 402 6.70 25.76 11.16
N ALA A 403 6.34 24.53 10.81
CA ALA A 403 4.96 24.02 10.80
C ALA A 403 4.54 23.33 12.12
N ASP A 404 5.40 23.31 13.14
CA ASP A 404 5.17 22.61 14.41
C ASP A 404 4.81 21.12 14.21
N VAL A 405 5.52 20.43 13.31
CA VAL A 405 5.37 19.00 13.03
C VAL A 405 6.34 18.20 13.88
N ALA A 406 5.82 17.21 14.59
CA ALA A 406 6.68 16.25 15.29
C ALA A 406 7.26 15.25 14.29
N PHE A 407 8.58 15.10 14.33
CA PHE A 407 9.28 14.13 13.48
C PHE A 407 10.48 13.52 14.20
N GLN A 408 10.94 12.40 13.69
CA GLN A 408 12.13 11.68 14.16
C GLN A 408 12.95 11.20 12.96
N THR A 409 14.19 10.82 13.21
CA THR A 409 15.05 10.18 12.21
C THR A 409 15.38 8.76 12.65
N ALA A 410 15.43 7.82 11.71
CA ALA A 410 15.66 6.41 12.02
C ALA A 410 16.46 5.71 10.91
N GLU A 411 16.97 4.55 11.27
CA GLU A 411 17.46 3.50 10.37
C GLU A 411 16.58 2.26 10.52
N LEU A 412 16.53 1.43 9.49
CA LEU A 412 15.77 0.19 9.49
C LEU A 412 16.60 -0.93 10.16
N GLY A 413 16.57 -0.97 11.51
CA GLY A 413 17.30 -1.96 12.30
C GLY A 413 18.80 -1.65 12.49
N LYS A 414 19.53 -2.59 13.10
CA LYS A 414 20.98 -2.50 13.26
C LYS A 414 21.73 -2.70 11.95
N VAL A 415 22.89 -2.06 11.82
CA VAL A 415 23.88 -2.37 10.77
C VAL A 415 24.14 -3.88 10.72
N ASP A 416 24.22 -4.44 9.53
CA ASP A 416 24.36 -5.87 9.20
C ASP A 416 23.11 -6.75 9.44
N ILE A 417 22.08 -6.26 10.16
CA ILE A 417 20.83 -6.99 10.43
C ILE A 417 19.68 -6.42 9.60
N GLY A 418 19.53 -5.10 9.60
CA GLY A 418 18.44 -4.38 8.96
C GLY A 418 18.81 -3.83 7.59
N GLY A 419 17.83 -3.22 6.97
CA GLY A 419 17.89 -2.57 5.66
C GLY A 419 16.89 -3.16 4.69
N GLY A 420 16.39 -2.33 3.79
CA GLY A 420 15.43 -2.69 2.75
C GLY A 420 15.53 -1.74 1.56
N GLY A 421 14.95 -2.12 0.43
CA GLY A 421 14.74 -1.24 -0.70
C GLY A 421 13.48 -0.40 -0.48
N THR A 422 13.38 0.71 -1.20
CA THR A 422 12.19 1.58 -1.29
C THR A 422 12.14 2.17 -2.69
N ILE A 423 11.08 2.87 -3.05
CA ILE A 423 10.98 3.55 -4.34
C ILE A 423 11.89 4.80 -4.45
N ALA A 424 12.53 5.24 -3.37
CA ALA A 424 13.28 6.49 -3.31
C ALA A 424 14.39 6.62 -4.34
N TYR A 425 15.20 5.57 -4.52
CA TYR A 425 16.33 5.61 -5.47
C TYR A 425 15.88 5.77 -6.92
N ILE A 426 14.66 5.36 -7.25
CA ILE A 426 14.15 5.33 -8.63
C ILE A 426 14.02 6.75 -9.16
N LEU A 427 13.32 7.64 -8.43
CA LEU A 427 13.19 9.03 -8.84
C LEU A 427 14.46 9.84 -8.53
N ALA A 428 15.25 9.45 -7.52
CA ALA A 428 16.57 10.05 -7.28
C ALA A 428 17.52 9.88 -8.49
N ASN A 429 17.38 8.79 -9.27
CA ASN A 429 18.11 8.58 -10.52
C ASN A 429 17.74 9.58 -11.65
N LEU A 430 16.70 10.39 -11.44
CA LEU A 430 16.33 11.51 -12.31
C LEU A 430 16.92 12.86 -11.82
N ASP A 431 17.96 12.80 -10.99
CA ASP A 431 18.70 13.92 -10.39
C ASP A 431 17.90 14.77 -9.38
N MET A 432 16.71 14.32 -8.95
CA MET A 432 15.93 15.06 -7.96
C MET A 432 16.39 14.77 -6.51
N ASN A 433 16.10 15.71 -5.62
CA ASN A 433 16.33 15.52 -4.19
C ASN A 433 15.23 14.67 -3.57
N VAL A 434 15.58 13.50 -3.09
CA VAL A 434 14.65 12.51 -2.49
C VAL A 434 15.10 12.14 -1.09
N ILE A 435 14.17 11.95 -0.18
CA ILE A 435 14.38 11.33 1.13
C ILE A 435 13.25 10.35 1.40
N ASP A 436 13.57 9.24 2.07
CA ASP A 436 12.58 8.33 2.59
C ASP A 436 11.89 8.94 3.81
N SER A 437 10.56 8.96 3.81
CA SER A 437 9.77 9.48 4.90
C SER A 437 8.52 8.64 5.11
N GLY A 438 8.08 8.49 6.33
CA GLY A 438 6.88 7.71 6.58
C GLY A 438 6.51 7.67 8.05
N ILE A 439 6.06 6.53 8.50
CA ILE A 439 5.53 6.31 9.85
C ILE A 439 6.14 5.03 10.45
N ALA A 440 6.26 5.00 11.76
CA ALA A 440 6.67 3.80 12.47
C ALA A 440 5.55 2.74 12.44
N VAL A 441 5.89 1.51 12.05
CA VAL A 441 4.94 0.37 12.00
C VAL A 441 5.51 -0.82 12.77
N GLN A 442 4.66 -1.53 13.51
CA GLN A 442 4.97 -2.85 14.06
C GLN A 442 4.36 -3.95 13.21
N ASN A 443 4.97 -5.14 13.26
CA ASN A 443 4.55 -6.32 12.51
C ASN A 443 4.60 -6.11 10.97
N MET A 444 5.49 -5.27 10.47
CA MET A 444 5.67 -5.04 9.02
C MET A 444 5.64 -6.36 8.25
N HIS A 445 4.89 -6.42 7.15
CA HIS A 445 4.63 -7.59 6.31
C HIS A 445 3.85 -8.75 6.97
N ALA A 446 3.36 -8.59 8.19
CA ALA A 446 2.44 -9.57 8.77
C ALA A 446 1.01 -9.36 8.24
N PRO A 447 0.11 -10.36 8.34
CA PRO A 447 -1.30 -10.19 8.02
C PRO A 447 -1.97 -9.03 8.77
N TYR A 448 -1.46 -8.68 9.94
CA TYR A 448 -1.94 -7.56 10.75
C TYR A 448 -0.77 -6.74 11.28
N GLU A 449 -0.73 -5.50 10.87
CA GLU A 449 0.26 -4.50 11.24
C GLU A 449 -0.35 -3.48 12.20
N VAL A 450 0.48 -2.74 12.93
CA VAL A 450 0.03 -1.76 13.93
C VAL A 450 0.72 -0.43 13.74
N ILE A 451 -0.08 0.66 13.81
CA ILE A 451 0.41 2.05 13.74
C ILE A 451 -0.15 2.89 14.89
N SER A 452 0.53 4.01 15.15
CA SER A 452 0.07 5.04 16.09
C SER A 452 -0.81 6.08 15.38
N LYS A 453 -1.99 6.37 15.95
CA LYS A 453 -2.91 7.41 15.44
C LYS A 453 -2.27 8.80 15.46
N ALA A 454 -1.48 9.11 16.49
CA ALA A 454 -0.82 10.39 16.60
C ALA A 454 0.25 10.58 15.52
N ASP A 455 1.04 9.53 15.24
CA ASP A 455 2.07 9.57 14.20
C ASP A 455 1.44 9.74 12.81
N LEU A 456 0.31 9.07 12.55
CA LEU A 456 -0.46 9.22 11.30
C LEU A 456 -0.90 10.69 11.09
N TYR A 457 -1.40 11.35 12.13
CA TYR A 457 -1.83 12.74 12.04
C TYR A 457 -0.65 13.71 11.85
N GLU A 458 0.47 13.49 12.55
CA GLU A 458 1.68 14.30 12.36
C GLU A 458 2.26 14.11 10.96
N THR A 459 2.13 12.92 10.37
CA THR A 459 2.54 12.65 8.99
C THR A 459 1.69 13.44 8.00
N LEU A 460 0.37 13.53 8.19
CA LEU A 460 -0.47 14.41 7.38
C LEU A 460 0.01 15.87 7.44
N LYS A 461 0.23 16.40 8.65
CA LYS A 461 0.74 17.78 8.84
C LYS A 461 2.08 17.99 8.13
N GLY A 462 2.99 17.01 8.24
CA GLY A 462 4.30 17.08 7.60
C GLY A 462 4.22 17.09 6.08
N TYR A 463 3.32 16.29 5.50
CA TYR A 463 3.09 16.26 4.07
C TYR A 463 2.45 17.56 3.55
N GLU A 464 1.48 18.11 4.29
CA GLU A 464 0.89 19.43 3.97
C GLU A 464 1.96 20.53 4.02
N ALA A 465 2.82 20.56 5.05
CA ALA A 465 3.91 21.51 5.17
C ALA A 465 4.93 21.39 4.01
N PHE A 466 5.28 20.16 3.62
CA PHE A 466 6.17 19.91 2.50
C PHE A 466 5.63 20.41 1.16
N LEU A 467 4.35 20.22 0.90
CA LEU A 467 3.71 20.70 -0.35
C LEU A 467 3.72 22.23 -0.46
N GLN A 468 3.81 22.95 0.65
CA GLN A 468 3.91 24.42 0.71
C GLN A 468 5.35 24.95 0.68
N MET A 469 6.35 24.10 0.58
CA MET A 469 7.78 24.44 0.60
C MET A 469 8.23 25.33 -0.58
#